data_39f89769b5861fa808509b0091eb6f95
#
_entry.id   39f89769b5861fa808509b0091eb6f95
#
_cell.length_a   1.000
_cell.length_b   1.000
_cell.length_c   1.000
_cell.angle_alpha   90.00
_cell.angle_beta   90.00
_cell.angle_gamma   90.00
#
_symmetry.space_group_name_H-M   'P 1'
#
loop_
_entity.id
_entity.type
_entity.pdbx_description
1 polymer ?
#
loop_
_entity_poly.entity_id
_entity_poly.type
_entity_poly.pdbx_seq_one_letter_code
_entity_poly.pdbx_strand_id
1 'polypeptide(L)'
;MVESIAVVGMSCLYPDARTPSELWENVLSQRRAFRRMPAERLRLEDYFSDDRNAPDTIYSTQAAVIEGFEFDRVKFKISGSSFRSADLTHWLALDTAAKAFEDAGFAEVLPKETTGVFLGNTLTGEFSRAALMRLRYPFVRRMVESVLREQNACAEEIPNILARLEDVYKEPFSPITEESLAGGLSNTIAGRICNYFDLKGGGFSIDGACSSSLLAVSNACSALVTGDLDVALAGGVDLSLDPFELVGFAKTGALATDEMRVYDARSNGFFPGEGCGFVLLMREKDALREGRKIYAVIKGWGISSDGSGGITRPTVEGQMLAMQRAYRRAGIDPESIAYF
;
A
#
# COMPACT_ATOMS: atom_id res chain seq x y z
N MET A 1 -24.05 23.55 -7.50
CA MET A 1 -22.77 23.30 -6.79
C MET A 1 -22.66 21.81 -6.55
N VAL A 2 -21.50 21.24 -6.77
CA VAL A 2 -21.27 19.83 -6.43
C VAL A 2 -21.28 19.70 -4.90
N GLU A 3 -21.83 18.63 -4.39
CA GLU A 3 -21.91 18.35 -2.95
C GLU A 3 -20.49 18.19 -2.37
N SER A 4 -20.20 18.89 -1.29
CA SER A 4 -18.93 18.80 -0.56
C SER A 4 -18.88 17.56 0.30
N ILE A 5 -17.69 17.01 0.47
CA ILE A 5 -17.45 15.78 1.25
C ILE A 5 -16.63 16.10 2.50
N ALA A 6 -17.14 15.76 3.68
CA ALA A 6 -16.47 15.94 4.96
C ALA A 6 -15.56 14.75 5.27
N VAL A 7 -14.38 15.01 5.78
CA VAL A 7 -13.50 14.04 6.46
C VAL A 7 -13.93 14.03 7.93
N VAL A 8 -14.54 12.93 8.37
CA VAL A 8 -15.12 12.81 9.71
C VAL A 8 -14.30 11.92 10.66
N GLY A 9 -13.36 11.17 10.12
CA GLY A 9 -12.42 10.37 10.89
C GLY A 9 -11.15 10.10 10.09
N MET A 10 -10.05 9.81 10.78
CA MET A 10 -8.80 9.46 10.14
C MET A 10 -7.91 8.63 11.06
N SER A 11 -7.10 7.79 10.43
CA SER A 11 -6.07 7.02 11.12
C SER A 11 -4.91 6.75 10.19
N CYS A 12 -3.75 6.51 10.76
CA CYS A 12 -2.59 6.07 9.99
C CYS A 12 -1.62 5.24 10.84
N LEU A 13 -0.77 4.51 10.12
CA LEU A 13 0.45 3.93 10.64
C LEU A 13 1.52 4.06 9.56
N TYR A 14 2.52 4.88 9.85
CA TYR A 14 3.68 5.13 9.01
C TYR A 14 4.96 4.90 9.81
N PRO A 15 6.12 4.80 9.19
CA PRO A 15 7.39 4.81 9.90
C PRO A 15 7.49 6.01 10.85
N ASP A 16 7.79 5.75 12.14
CA ASP A 16 7.85 6.74 13.22
C ASP A 16 6.55 7.51 13.52
N ALA A 17 5.39 7.07 12.99
CA ALA A 17 4.10 7.68 13.29
C ALA A 17 2.98 6.64 13.32
N ARG A 18 2.42 6.41 14.50
CA ARG A 18 1.33 5.44 14.75
C ARG A 18 -0.05 6.08 14.74
N THR A 19 -0.08 7.41 14.73
CA THR A 19 -1.30 8.22 14.75
C THR A 19 -1.15 9.44 13.85
N PRO A 20 -2.27 10.06 13.39
CA PRO A 20 -2.22 11.31 12.66
C PRO A 20 -1.53 12.47 13.45
N SER A 21 -1.68 12.48 14.77
CA SER A 21 -1.02 13.48 15.62
C SER A 21 0.50 13.32 15.63
N GLU A 22 1.00 12.08 15.77
CA GLU A 22 2.44 11.83 15.69
C GLU A 22 3.01 12.16 14.30
N LEU A 23 2.26 11.83 13.23
CA LEU A 23 2.64 12.23 11.88
C LEU A 23 2.76 13.76 11.75
N TRP A 24 1.78 14.48 12.29
CA TRP A 24 1.78 15.94 12.29
C TRP A 24 2.96 16.52 13.07
N GLU A 25 3.27 15.97 14.25
CA GLU A 25 4.45 16.36 15.03
C GLU A 25 5.76 16.11 14.29
N ASN A 26 5.86 14.98 13.57
CA ASN A 26 7.01 14.68 12.72
C ASN A 26 7.15 15.70 11.58
N VAL A 27 6.06 16.10 10.95
CA VAL A 27 6.06 17.14 9.91
C VAL A 27 6.53 18.49 10.48
N LEU A 28 5.95 18.93 11.60
CA LEU A 28 6.34 20.20 12.24
C LEU A 28 7.79 20.22 12.69
N SER A 29 8.29 19.08 13.17
CA SER A 29 9.67 18.91 13.63
C SER A 29 10.65 18.61 12.51
N GLN A 30 10.18 18.52 11.27
CA GLN A 30 10.98 18.14 10.09
C GLN A 30 11.72 16.80 10.26
N ARG A 31 11.17 15.88 11.04
CA ARG A 31 11.74 14.55 11.21
C ARG A 31 11.55 13.74 9.94
N ARG A 32 12.59 12.99 9.57
CA ARG A 32 12.58 12.06 8.44
C ARG A 32 12.78 10.65 8.95
N ALA A 33 11.92 9.74 8.52
CA ALA A 33 11.97 8.33 8.92
C ALA A 33 12.89 7.48 8.02
N PHE A 34 13.57 8.08 7.05
CA PHE A 34 14.47 7.35 6.14
C PHE A 34 15.74 6.92 6.87
N ARG A 35 16.05 5.63 6.75
CA ARG A 35 17.20 4.97 7.35
C ARG A 35 17.80 3.97 6.38
N ARG A 36 19.03 3.52 6.67
CA ARG A 36 19.58 2.35 5.98
C ARG A 36 18.62 1.17 6.15
N MET A 37 18.31 0.50 5.05
CA MET A 37 17.42 -0.67 5.03
C MET A 37 17.92 -1.72 6.04
N PRO A 38 17.09 -2.18 6.99
CA PRO A 38 17.46 -3.21 7.94
C PRO A 38 17.73 -4.55 7.24
N ALA A 39 18.74 -5.29 7.69
CA ALA A 39 19.12 -6.57 7.09
C ALA A 39 18.02 -7.64 7.18
N GLU A 40 17.14 -7.53 8.18
CA GLU A 40 15.96 -8.39 8.35
C GLU A 40 14.91 -8.18 7.27
N ARG A 41 14.92 -7.01 6.62
CA ARG A 41 13.99 -6.66 5.53
C ARG A 41 14.62 -6.94 4.16
N LEU A 42 15.88 -6.55 3.99
CA LEU A 42 16.63 -6.78 2.76
C LEU A 42 18.13 -6.81 3.06
N ARG A 43 18.80 -7.89 2.69
CA ARG A 43 20.26 -7.98 2.75
C ARG A 43 20.87 -7.18 1.60
N LEU A 44 21.35 -5.99 1.91
CA LEU A 44 21.93 -5.09 0.90
C LEU A 44 23.12 -5.70 0.17
N GLU A 45 23.87 -6.60 0.83
CA GLU A 45 25.02 -7.31 0.22
C GLU A 45 24.63 -8.10 -1.04
N ASP A 46 23.38 -8.57 -1.11
CA ASP A 46 22.87 -9.38 -2.22
C ASP A 46 22.40 -8.51 -3.40
N TYR A 47 22.08 -7.22 -3.17
CA TYR A 47 21.41 -6.38 -4.15
C TYR A 47 22.10 -5.05 -4.42
N PHE A 48 23.04 -4.59 -3.59
CA PHE A 48 23.66 -3.27 -3.75
C PHE A 48 24.80 -3.29 -4.76
N SER A 49 24.84 -2.26 -5.62
CA SER A 49 25.96 -1.99 -6.50
C SER A 49 26.12 -0.48 -6.70
N ASP A 50 27.37 0.01 -6.69
CA ASP A 50 27.69 1.38 -7.08
C ASP A 50 27.52 1.60 -8.59
N ASP A 51 27.62 0.55 -9.40
CA ASP A 51 27.28 0.60 -10.82
C ASP A 51 25.77 0.54 -11.02
N ARG A 52 25.18 1.67 -11.38
CA ARG A 52 23.74 1.79 -11.66
C ARG A 52 23.25 0.90 -12.81
N ASN A 53 24.15 0.47 -13.69
CA ASN A 53 23.82 -0.38 -14.83
C ASN A 53 23.94 -1.88 -14.52
N ALA A 54 24.54 -2.25 -13.38
CA ALA A 54 24.62 -3.65 -12.96
C ALA A 54 23.22 -4.29 -12.94
N PRO A 55 23.01 -5.47 -13.55
CA PRO A 55 21.71 -6.11 -13.58
C PRO A 55 21.24 -6.50 -12.16
N ASP A 56 19.94 -6.43 -11.93
CA ASP A 56 19.28 -6.91 -10.71
C ASP A 56 19.79 -6.28 -9.41
N THR A 57 20.27 -5.03 -9.46
CA THR A 57 20.85 -4.31 -8.32
C THR A 57 20.16 -2.97 -8.06
N ILE A 58 20.33 -2.50 -6.83
CA ILE A 58 19.94 -1.17 -6.35
C ILE A 58 21.21 -0.34 -6.06
N TYR A 59 21.11 0.98 -6.18
CA TYR A 59 22.17 1.93 -5.85
C TYR A 59 21.83 2.83 -4.66
N SER A 60 20.63 2.67 -4.10
CA SER A 60 20.16 3.40 -2.91
C SER A 60 19.96 2.42 -1.76
N THR A 61 20.35 2.84 -0.57
CA THR A 61 20.33 1.97 0.62
C THR A 61 19.32 2.41 1.67
N GLN A 62 18.58 3.50 1.41
CA GLN A 62 17.67 4.09 2.38
C GLN A 62 16.20 3.82 2.04
N ALA A 63 15.44 3.55 3.07
CA ALA A 63 13.99 3.44 3.02
C ALA A 63 13.36 3.81 4.38
N ALA A 64 12.06 4.02 4.41
CA ALA A 64 11.30 4.19 5.63
C ALA A 64 10.42 2.95 5.85
N VAL A 65 10.80 2.11 6.81
CA VAL A 65 10.10 0.86 7.12
C VAL A 65 9.31 0.97 8.43
N ILE A 66 8.18 0.28 8.50
CA ILE A 66 7.40 0.16 9.73
C ILE A 66 8.07 -0.88 10.63
N GLU A 67 8.41 -0.47 11.84
CA GLU A 67 8.99 -1.32 12.87
C GLU A 67 8.01 -1.55 14.02
N GLY A 68 8.02 -2.76 14.60
CA GLY A 68 7.26 -3.10 15.80
C GLY A 68 5.74 -3.03 15.65
N PHE A 69 5.22 -3.26 14.44
CA PHE A 69 3.79 -3.47 14.25
C PHE A 69 3.42 -4.90 14.64
N GLU A 70 2.52 -5.01 15.60
CA GLU A 70 1.93 -6.28 16.04
C GLU A 70 0.42 -6.22 15.88
N PHE A 71 -0.15 -7.19 15.18
CA PHE A 71 -1.59 -7.29 15.02
C PHE A 71 -2.20 -8.15 16.12
N ASP A 72 -3.12 -7.58 16.89
CA ASP A 72 -3.85 -8.32 17.93
C ASP A 72 -4.97 -9.18 17.31
N ARG A 73 -4.60 -10.36 16.79
CA ARG A 73 -5.55 -11.29 16.19
C ARG A 73 -6.66 -11.74 17.14
N VAL A 74 -6.44 -11.69 18.47
CA VAL A 74 -7.44 -12.11 19.47
C VAL A 74 -8.53 -11.05 19.58
N LYS A 75 -8.14 -9.76 19.68
CA LYS A 75 -9.07 -8.62 19.63
C LYS A 75 -9.97 -8.70 18.39
N PHE A 76 -9.38 -8.99 17.24
CA PHE A 76 -10.09 -9.08 15.96
C PHE A 76 -10.74 -10.45 15.70
N LYS A 77 -10.65 -11.42 16.63
CA LYS A 77 -11.22 -12.77 16.51
C LYS A 77 -10.74 -13.51 15.25
N ILE A 78 -9.49 -13.30 14.85
CA ILE A 78 -8.86 -13.95 13.69
C ILE A 78 -8.18 -15.24 14.15
N SER A 79 -8.47 -16.35 13.47
CA SER A 79 -7.83 -17.64 13.75
C SER A 79 -6.33 -17.56 13.47
N GLY A 80 -5.53 -18.40 14.16
CA GLY A 80 -4.09 -18.46 13.92
C GLY A 80 -3.75 -18.97 12.51
N SER A 81 -4.60 -19.81 11.89
CA SER A 81 -4.46 -20.27 10.51
C SER A 81 -4.66 -19.11 9.53
N SER A 82 -5.77 -18.40 9.62
CA SER A 82 -6.07 -17.23 8.76
C SER A 82 -4.97 -16.17 8.88
N PHE A 83 -4.51 -15.90 10.10
CA PHE A 83 -3.44 -14.92 10.33
C PHE A 83 -2.17 -15.28 9.56
N ARG A 84 -1.73 -16.54 9.61
CA ARG A 84 -0.51 -17.00 8.93
C ARG A 84 -0.67 -17.18 7.43
N SER A 85 -1.90 -17.23 6.92
CA SER A 85 -2.21 -17.45 5.51
C SER A 85 -2.54 -16.19 4.74
N ALA A 86 -2.27 -15.00 5.31
CA ALA A 86 -2.51 -13.73 4.63
C ALA A 86 -1.33 -12.77 4.83
N ASP A 87 -1.16 -11.90 3.85
CA ASP A 87 -0.16 -10.84 3.86
C ASP A 87 -0.38 -9.86 5.02
N LEU A 88 0.71 -9.28 5.51
CA LEU A 88 0.67 -8.30 6.60
C LEU A 88 -0.14 -7.05 6.23
N THR A 89 -0.23 -6.70 4.94
CA THR A 89 -1.06 -5.60 4.43
C THR A 89 -2.53 -5.74 4.85
N HIS A 90 -3.06 -6.97 4.91
CA HIS A 90 -4.45 -7.22 5.34
C HIS A 90 -4.68 -6.82 6.79
N TRP A 91 -3.72 -7.14 7.65
CA TRP A 91 -3.82 -6.92 9.09
C TRP A 91 -3.56 -5.46 9.45
N LEU A 92 -2.59 -4.85 8.78
CA LEU A 92 -2.32 -3.43 8.93
C LEU A 92 -3.53 -2.59 8.46
N ALA A 93 -4.11 -2.92 7.30
CA ALA A 93 -5.29 -2.24 6.79
C ALA A 93 -6.50 -2.41 7.72
N LEU A 94 -6.74 -3.61 8.27
CA LEU A 94 -7.84 -3.87 9.17
C LEU A 94 -7.71 -3.10 10.50
N ASP A 95 -6.51 -3.11 11.11
CA ASP A 95 -6.24 -2.37 12.35
C ASP A 95 -6.38 -0.85 12.15
N THR A 96 -5.84 -0.34 11.05
CA THR A 96 -5.93 1.08 10.71
C THR A 96 -7.37 1.48 10.39
N ALA A 97 -8.14 0.65 9.67
CA ALA A 97 -9.56 0.88 9.41
C ALA A 97 -10.37 0.95 10.71
N ALA A 98 -10.12 0.02 11.65
CA ALA A 98 -10.80 0.02 12.94
C ALA A 98 -10.57 1.33 13.70
N LYS A 99 -9.35 1.83 13.71
CA LYS A 99 -9.00 3.11 14.35
C LYS A 99 -9.67 4.31 13.66
N ALA A 100 -9.83 4.28 12.32
CA ALA A 100 -10.55 5.35 11.61
C ALA A 100 -12.03 5.38 11.94
N PHE A 101 -12.69 4.21 12.06
CA PHE A 101 -14.08 4.12 12.50
C PHE A 101 -14.24 4.57 13.96
N GLU A 102 -13.29 4.22 14.83
CA GLU A 102 -13.28 4.66 16.23
C GLU A 102 -13.13 6.17 16.35
N ASP A 103 -12.20 6.78 15.63
CA ASP A 103 -11.95 8.24 15.61
C ASP A 103 -13.19 9.02 15.12
N ALA A 104 -13.93 8.47 14.17
CA ALA A 104 -15.19 9.06 13.67
C ALA A 104 -16.39 8.83 14.60
N GLY A 105 -16.24 8.08 15.71
CA GLY A 105 -17.34 7.75 16.60
C GLY A 105 -18.35 6.75 16.04
N PHE A 106 -17.94 5.91 15.10
CA PHE A 106 -18.78 4.86 14.51
C PHE A 106 -18.59 3.47 15.15
N ALA A 107 -17.91 3.38 16.29
CA ALA A 107 -17.62 2.10 16.93
C ALA A 107 -18.87 1.25 17.23
N GLU A 108 -20.02 1.90 17.53
CA GLU A 108 -21.26 1.21 17.91
C GLU A 108 -22.41 1.37 16.89
N VAL A 109 -22.41 2.41 16.07
CA VAL A 109 -23.53 2.75 15.16
C VAL A 109 -23.04 3.09 13.76
N LEU A 110 -22.64 2.07 13.02
CA LEU A 110 -22.23 2.22 11.62
C LEU A 110 -23.40 1.85 10.68
N PRO A 111 -23.75 2.69 9.66
CA PRO A 111 -24.76 2.36 8.67
C PRO A 111 -24.22 1.30 7.68
N LYS A 112 -24.27 0.03 8.08
CA LYS A 112 -23.60 -1.10 7.40
C LYS A 112 -24.02 -1.29 5.96
N GLU A 113 -25.31 -1.07 5.64
CA GLU A 113 -25.86 -1.25 4.29
C GLU A 113 -25.30 -0.24 3.28
N THR A 114 -24.99 0.97 3.74
CA THR A 114 -24.55 2.10 2.91
C THR A 114 -23.13 2.58 3.24
N THR A 115 -22.31 1.73 3.90
CA THR A 115 -20.91 1.98 4.14
C THR A 115 -20.06 1.14 3.19
N GLY A 116 -19.18 1.78 2.40
CA GLY A 116 -18.28 1.15 1.47
C GLY A 116 -16.79 1.37 1.81
N VAL A 117 -15.92 0.54 1.21
CA VAL A 117 -14.46 0.59 1.40
C VAL A 117 -13.77 0.76 0.04
N PHE A 118 -12.95 1.79 -0.10
CA PHE A 118 -12.11 2.08 -1.25
C PHE A 118 -10.65 2.07 -0.82
N LEU A 119 -9.89 1.09 -1.28
CA LEU A 119 -8.54 0.86 -0.80
C LEU A 119 -7.54 0.89 -1.95
N GLY A 120 -6.59 1.82 -1.90
CA GLY A 120 -5.44 1.87 -2.79
C GLY A 120 -4.40 0.82 -2.39
N ASN A 121 -4.05 -0.04 -3.31
CA ASN A 121 -2.97 -1.02 -3.13
C ASN A 121 -2.46 -1.50 -4.48
N THR A 122 -1.16 -1.58 -4.62
CA THR A 122 -0.45 -2.16 -5.76
C THR A 122 0.36 -3.37 -5.27
N LEU A 123 0.38 -4.47 -6.00
CA LEU A 123 1.21 -5.66 -5.75
C LEU A 123 0.91 -6.47 -4.46
N THR A 124 -0.07 -6.14 -3.67
CA THR A 124 -0.43 -6.77 -2.39
C THR A 124 0.69 -6.60 -1.34
N GLY A 125 1.65 -7.51 -1.28
CA GLY A 125 2.80 -7.54 -0.39
C GLY A 125 3.66 -8.79 -0.61
N GLU A 126 4.50 -9.12 0.34
CA GLU A 126 5.52 -10.18 0.23
C GLU A 126 4.92 -11.59 0.26
N PHE A 127 3.78 -11.80 0.91
CA PHE A 127 3.21 -13.14 1.09
C PHE A 127 2.96 -13.89 -0.23
N SER A 128 2.39 -13.23 -1.23
CA SER A 128 2.12 -13.84 -2.53
C SER A 128 3.41 -14.18 -3.29
N ARG A 129 4.44 -13.35 -3.17
CA ARG A 129 5.77 -13.58 -3.76
C ARG A 129 6.47 -14.75 -3.10
N ALA A 130 6.47 -14.82 -1.77
CA ALA A 130 6.99 -15.94 -1.01
C ALA A 130 6.28 -17.26 -1.36
N ALA A 131 4.95 -17.23 -1.49
CA ALA A 131 4.18 -18.38 -1.95
C ALA A 131 4.56 -18.82 -3.38
N LEU A 132 4.79 -17.87 -4.29
CA LEU A 132 5.28 -18.17 -5.65
C LEU A 132 6.67 -18.79 -5.63
N MET A 133 7.60 -18.33 -4.79
CA MET A 133 8.93 -18.92 -4.64
C MET A 133 8.80 -20.39 -4.23
N ARG A 134 8.01 -20.70 -3.20
CA ARG A 134 7.76 -22.09 -2.79
C ARG A 134 7.25 -22.96 -3.94
N LEU A 135 6.25 -22.47 -4.69
CA LEU A 135 5.62 -23.23 -5.79
C LEU A 135 6.50 -23.33 -7.03
N ARG A 136 7.53 -22.50 -7.17
CA ARG A 136 8.53 -22.56 -8.25
C ARG A 136 9.67 -23.53 -7.98
N TYR A 137 9.74 -24.15 -6.80
CA TYR A 137 10.76 -25.15 -6.47
C TYR A 137 10.95 -26.25 -7.53
N PRO A 138 9.92 -26.83 -8.17
CA PRO A 138 10.13 -27.84 -9.21
C PRO A 138 10.99 -27.37 -10.39
N PHE A 139 10.99 -26.06 -10.68
CA PHE A 139 11.88 -25.46 -11.67
C PHE A 139 13.35 -25.45 -11.18
N VAL A 140 13.56 -24.98 -9.95
CA VAL A 140 14.88 -24.96 -9.30
C VAL A 140 15.45 -26.37 -9.23
N ARG A 141 14.65 -27.35 -8.81
CA ARG A 141 15.05 -28.77 -8.76
C ARG A 141 15.60 -29.27 -10.09
N ARG A 142 14.87 -29.02 -11.21
CA ARG A 142 15.31 -29.47 -12.55
C ARG A 142 16.62 -28.80 -12.99
N MET A 143 16.80 -27.52 -12.67
CA MET A 143 18.04 -26.81 -12.99
C MET A 143 19.24 -27.37 -12.21
N VAL A 144 19.09 -27.58 -10.91
CA VAL A 144 20.14 -28.15 -10.05
C VAL A 144 20.46 -29.58 -10.49
N GLU A 145 19.45 -30.40 -10.78
CA GLU A 145 19.65 -31.76 -11.29
C GLU A 145 20.47 -31.75 -12.61
N SER A 146 20.16 -30.84 -13.55
CA SER A 146 20.91 -30.71 -14.80
C SER A 146 22.40 -30.39 -14.53
N VAL A 147 22.66 -29.41 -13.68
CA VAL A 147 24.04 -29.01 -13.32
C VAL A 147 24.79 -30.16 -12.65
N LEU A 148 24.16 -30.90 -11.72
CA LEU A 148 24.78 -32.04 -11.06
C LEU A 148 25.17 -33.14 -12.06
N ARG A 149 24.29 -33.44 -13.03
CA ARG A 149 24.57 -34.42 -14.09
C ARG A 149 25.69 -33.95 -15.02
N GLU A 150 25.73 -32.68 -15.41
CA GLU A 150 26.82 -32.08 -16.23
C GLU A 150 28.16 -32.15 -15.53
N GLN A 151 28.19 -32.02 -14.20
CA GLN A 151 29.39 -32.13 -13.38
C GLN A 151 29.75 -33.58 -13.02
N ASN A 152 29.07 -34.58 -13.60
CA ASN A 152 29.30 -36.00 -13.34
C ASN A 152 29.15 -36.37 -11.85
N ALA A 153 28.26 -35.73 -11.14
CA ALA A 153 27.92 -36.14 -9.76
C ALA A 153 27.39 -37.59 -9.73
N CYS A 154 27.65 -38.31 -8.64
CA CYS A 154 27.22 -39.68 -8.48
C CYS A 154 25.70 -39.78 -8.64
N ALA A 155 25.24 -40.57 -9.60
CA ALA A 155 23.80 -40.70 -9.91
C ALA A 155 22.97 -41.20 -8.73
N GLU A 156 23.56 -41.96 -7.83
CA GLU A 156 22.92 -42.50 -6.63
C GLU A 156 22.75 -41.43 -5.53
N GLU A 157 23.60 -40.40 -5.51
CA GLU A 157 23.56 -39.30 -4.54
C GLU A 157 22.61 -38.16 -4.93
N ILE A 158 22.40 -37.96 -6.24
CA ILE A 158 21.54 -36.88 -6.76
C ILE A 158 20.16 -36.82 -6.10
N PRO A 159 19.42 -37.93 -5.93
CA PRO A 159 18.10 -37.89 -5.26
C PRO A 159 18.16 -37.38 -3.83
N ASN A 160 19.19 -37.75 -3.06
CA ASN A 160 19.37 -37.32 -1.68
C ASN A 160 19.71 -35.83 -1.60
N ILE A 161 20.58 -35.34 -2.49
CA ILE A 161 20.92 -33.91 -2.59
C ILE A 161 19.66 -33.09 -2.90
N LEU A 162 18.87 -33.52 -3.87
CA LEU A 162 17.64 -32.81 -4.29
C LEU A 162 16.57 -32.85 -3.20
N ALA A 163 16.41 -33.94 -2.46
CA ALA A 163 15.50 -34.02 -1.32
C ALA A 163 15.91 -33.03 -0.20
N ARG A 164 17.22 -33.03 0.14
CA ARG A 164 17.72 -32.08 1.14
C ARG A 164 17.58 -30.63 0.68
N LEU A 165 17.83 -30.35 -0.60
CA LEU A 165 17.61 -29.02 -1.17
C LEU A 165 16.14 -28.59 -1.07
N GLU A 166 15.20 -29.51 -1.33
CA GLU A 166 13.77 -29.23 -1.20
C GLU A 166 13.38 -28.79 0.20
N ASP A 167 13.84 -29.52 1.21
CA ASP A 167 13.56 -29.21 2.60
C ASP A 167 14.08 -27.80 2.95
N VAL A 168 15.36 -27.55 2.70
CA VAL A 168 16.00 -26.26 3.02
C VAL A 168 15.38 -25.11 2.24
N TYR A 169 15.09 -25.31 0.95
CA TYR A 169 14.51 -24.27 0.11
C TYR A 169 13.09 -23.89 0.54
N LYS A 170 12.27 -24.90 0.93
CA LYS A 170 10.88 -24.68 1.28
C LYS A 170 10.64 -24.25 2.73
N GLU A 171 11.62 -24.46 3.61
CA GLU A 171 11.51 -24.18 5.05
C GLU A 171 11.07 -22.73 5.36
N PRO A 172 11.63 -21.68 4.71
CA PRO A 172 11.23 -20.29 4.99
C PRO A 172 9.81 -19.94 4.52
N PHE A 173 9.23 -20.72 3.62
CA PHE A 173 7.96 -20.40 2.98
C PHE A 173 6.83 -21.26 3.57
N SER A 174 5.77 -20.61 4.03
CA SER A 174 4.60 -21.32 4.55
C SER A 174 3.96 -22.23 3.48
N PRO A 175 3.48 -23.43 3.86
CA PRO A 175 2.67 -24.26 2.98
C PRO A 175 1.42 -23.52 2.49
N ILE A 176 1.04 -23.80 1.25
CA ILE A 176 -0.21 -23.26 0.69
C ILE A 176 -1.41 -23.94 1.32
N THR A 177 -2.35 -23.15 1.82
CA THR A 177 -3.61 -23.59 2.42
C THR A 177 -4.80 -23.08 1.62
N GLU A 178 -6.01 -23.48 1.98
CA GLU A 178 -7.24 -22.98 1.37
C GLU A 178 -7.42 -21.47 1.49
N GLU A 179 -6.85 -20.85 2.54
CA GLU A 179 -6.93 -19.40 2.78
C GLU A 179 -5.82 -18.61 2.07
N SER A 180 -4.76 -19.28 1.58
CA SER A 180 -3.57 -18.60 1.04
C SER A 180 -3.86 -17.77 -0.22
N LEU A 181 -4.78 -18.22 -1.07
CA LEU A 181 -5.17 -17.45 -2.25
C LEU A 181 -5.78 -16.11 -1.84
N ALA A 182 -6.79 -16.15 -0.97
CA ALA A 182 -7.43 -14.94 -0.46
C ALA A 182 -6.45 -14.05 0.33
N GLY A 183 -5.50 -14.65 1.05
CA GLY A 183 -4.48 -13.94 1.79
C GLY A 183 -3.41 -13.25 0.94
N GLY A 184 -3.29 -13.61 -0.34
CA GLY A 184 -2.32 -13.05 -1.29
C GLY A 184 -2.91 -12.09 -2.33
N LEU A 185 -4.21 -11.81 -2.29
CA LEU A 185 -4.89 -10.95 -3.28
C LEU A 185 -5.16 -9.55 -2.73
N SER A 186 -4.93 -8.53 -3.56
CA SER A 186 -5.16 -7.13 -3.19
C SER A 186 -6.65 -6.82 -2.91
N ASN A 187 -7.57 -7.36 -3.74
CA ASN A 187 -9.00 -7.09 -3.58
C ASN A 187 -9.58 -7.63 -2.25
N THR A 188 -8.98 -8.66 -1.70
CA THR A 188 -9.44 -9.24 -0.43
C THR A 188 -9.00 -8.44 0.80
N ILE A 189 -8.09 -7.47 0.66
CA ILE A 189 -7.78 -6.51 1.74
C ILE A 189 -9.04 -5.70 2.07
N ALA A 190 -9.65 -5.05 1.07
CA ALA A 190 -10.92 -4.33 1.24
C ALA A 190 -12.06 -5.27 1.66
N GLY A 191 -12.13 -6.47 1.05
CA GLY A 191 -13.11 -7.50 1.39
C GLY A 191 -13.03 -7.96 2.84
N ARG A 192 -11.83 -8.05 3.43
CA ARG A 192 -11.63 -8.42 4.83
C ARG A 192 -12.14 -7.34 5.80
N ILE A 193 -11.92 -6.06 5.46
CA ILE A 193 -12.50 -4.94 6.22
C ILE A 193 -14.02 -5.01 6.17
N CYS A 194 -14.59 -5.17 4.97
CA CYS A 194 -16.05 -5.31 4.82
C CYS A 194 -16.60 -6.51 5.61
N ASN A 195 -15.93 -7.66 5.54
CA ASN A 195 -16.36 -8.86 6.27
C ASN A 195 -16.32 -8.65 7.78
N TYR A 196 -15.25 -8.07 8.31
CA TYR A 196 -15.10 -7.86 9.75
C TYR A 196 -16.18 -6.91 10.32
N PHE A 197 -16.46 -5.82 9.64
CA PHE A 197 -17.44 -4.82 10.07
C PHE A 197 -18.86 -5.09 9.56
N ASP A 198 -19.08 -6.18 8.81
CA ASP A 198 -20.37 -6.52 8.18
C ASP A 198 -20.88 -5.41 7.24
N LEU A 199 -19.96 -4.80 6.44
CA LEU A 199 -20.30 -3.72 5.52
C LEU A 199 -20.84 -4.28 4.21
N LYS A 200 -21.89 -3.65 3.67
CA LYS A 200 -22.59 -4.11 2.46
C LYS A 200 -22.57 -3.10 1.31
N GLY A 201 -22.01 -1.92 1.53
CA GLY A 201 -21.85 -0.90 0.48
C GLY A 201 -20.78 -1.21 -0.58
N GLY A 202 -20.11 -2.37 -0.45
CA GLY A 202 -19.06 -2.80 -1.38
C GLY A 202 -17.63 -2.48 -0.91
N GLY A 203 -16.69 -3.32 -1.34
CA GLY A 203 -15.25 -3.15 -1.04
C GLY A 203 -14.42 -3.32 -2.31
N PHE A 204 -13.59 -2.34 -2.60
CA PHE A 204 -12.81 -2.26 -3.84
C PHE A 204 -11.35 -1.99 -3.56
N SER A 205 -10.46 -2.73 -4.22
CA SER A 205 -9.06 -2.31 -4.34
C SER A 205 -8.88 -1.56 -5.63
N ILE A 206 -8.16 -0.46 -5.56
CA ILE A 206 -7.92 0.47 -6.67
C ILE A 206 -6.42 0.55 -6.88
N ASP A 207 -5.99 0.29 -8.10
CA ASP A 207 -4.59 0.37 -8.51
C ASP A 207 -4.42 1.41 -9.62
N GLY A 208 -3.71 2.44 -9.32
CA GLY A 208 -3.21 3.49 -10.19
C GLY A 208 -1.77 3.82 -9.80
N ALA A 209 -1.02 2.78 -9.38
CA ALA A 209 0.35 2.90 -8.86
C ALA A 209 0.42 3.95 -7.72
N CYS A 210 1.33 4.92 -7.80
CA CYS A 210 1.53 5.95 -6.76
C CYS A 210 0.28 6.80 -6.47
N SER A 211 -0.71 6.85 -7.36
CA SER A 211 -1.95 7.60 -7.18
C SER A 211 -3.09 6.79 -6.55
N SER A 212 -2.89 5.50 -6.24
CA SER A 212 -3.95 4.58 -5.81
C SER A 212 -4.76 5.08 -4.62
N SER A 213 -4.13 5.61 -3.58
CA SER A 213 -4.83 6.11 -2.39
C SER A 213 -5.68 7.36 -2.69
N LEU A 214 -5.20 8.28 -3.53
CA LEU A 214 -5.97 9.44 -3.96
C LEU A 214 -7.11 9.07 -4.92
N LEU A 215 -6.92 8.05 -5.75
CA LEU A 215 -7.98 7.48 -6.57
C LEU A 215 -9.05 6.83 -5.70
N ALA A 216 -8.67 6.15 -4.62
CA ALA A 216 -9.61 5.59 -3.65
C ALA A 216 -10.48 6.70 -3.03
N VAL A 217 -9.87 7.79 -2.57
CA VAL A 217 -10.59 8.97 -2.05
C VAL A 217 -11.51 9.56 -3.11
N SER A 218 -11.03 9.75 -4.34
CA SER A 218 -11.80 10.35 -5.45
C SER A 218 -13.03 9.50 -5.83
N ASN A 219 -12.89 8.18 -5.87
CA ASN A 219 -13.98 7.26 -6.15
C ASN A 219 -14.99 7.21 -4.99
N ALA A 220 -14.53 7.21 -3.74
CA ALA A 220 -15.37 7.30 -2.56
C ALA A 220 -16.21 8.58 -2.55
N CYS A 221 -15.58 9.73 -2.84
CA CYS A 221 -16.28 11.00 -2.97
C CYS A 221 -17.36 10.94 -4.07
N SER A 222 -17.09 10.29 -5.19
CA SER A 222 -18.07 10.13 -6.28
C SER A 222 -19.26 9.27 -5.85
N ALA A 223 -19.01 8.13 -5.17
CA ALA A 223 -20.08 7.26 -4.66
C ALA A 223 -20.95 7.94 -3.61
N LEU A 224 -20.38 8.79 -2.76
CA LEU A 224 -21.14 9.60 -1.80
C LEU A 224 -22.01 10.65 -2.49
N VAL A 225 -21.51 11.31 -3.55
CA VAL A 225 -22.25 12.32 -4.31
C VAL A 225 -23.40 11.72 -5.11
N THR A 226 -23.22 10.51 -5.68
CA THR A 226 -24.28 9.79 -6.40
C THR A 226 -25.35 9.25 -5.47
N GLY A 227 -25.07 9.16 -4.17
CA GLY A 227 -26.01 8.62 -3.17
C GLY A 227 -25.98 7.10 -3.05
N ASP A 228 -25.02 6.43 -3.68
CA ASP A 228 -24.83 4.98 -3.55
C ASP A 228 -24.37 4.60 -2.13
N LEU A 229 -23.68 5.53 -1.46
CA LEU A 229 -23.19 5.38 -0.09
C LEU A 229 -23.53 6.59 0.77
N ASP A 230 -23.60 6.37 2.09
CA ASP A 230 -23.69 7.41 3.11
C ASP A 230 -22.36 7.62 3.82
N VAL A 231 -21.57 6.55 3.97
CA VAL A 231 -20.25 6.56 4.59
C VAL A 231 -19.25 5.80 3.68
N ALA A 232 -18.06 6.33 3.54
CA ALA A 232 -17.00 5.66 2.79
C ALA A 232 -15.68 5.70 3.55
N LEU A 233 -15.08 4.54 3.78
CA LEU A 233 -13.67 4.43 4.19
C LEU A 233 -12.80 4.46 2.94
N ALA A 234 -11.85 5.40 2.88
CA ALA A 234 -10.97 5.55 1.72
C ALA A 234 -9.52 5.80 2.13
N GLY A 235 -8.59 5.23 1.40
CA GLY A 235 -7.16 5.39 1.70
C GLY A 235 -6.31 4.35 0.99
N GLY A 236 -5.21 3.94 1.60
CA GLY A 236 -4.32 2.94 1.01
C GLY A 236 -3.42 2.26 2.02
N VAL A 237 -2.86 1.14 1.61
CA VAL A 237 -1.84 0.38 2.34
C VAL A 237 -0.76 -0.08 1.38
N ASP A 238 0.50 0.06 1.79
CA ASP A 238 1.65 -0.46 1.05
C ASP A 238 2.75 -0.93 2.01
N LEU A 239 3.19 -2.17 1.83
CA LEU A 239 4.30 -2.81 2.54
C LEU A 239 5.25 -3.53 1.55
N SER A 240 5.30 -3.08 0.31
CA SER A 240 5.93 -3.79 -0.81
C SER A 240 7.42 -3.45 -1.01
N LEU A 241 8.16 -3.10 0.04
CA LEU A 241 9.60 -2.83 -0.06
C LEU A 241 10.40 -4.14 -0.20
N ASP A 242 10.28 -4.79 -1.35
CA ASP A 242 10.96 -6.03 -1.68
C ASP A 242 11.98 -5.83 -2.84
N PRO A 243 12.78 -6.85 -3.17
CA PRO A 243 13.76 -6.76 -4.26
C PRO A 243 13.15 -6.37 -5.61
N PHE A 244 11.96 -6.88 -5.95
CA PHE A 244 11.34 -6.58 -7.25
C PHE A 244 11.04 -5.09 -7.39
N GLU A 245 10.42 -4.49 -6.38
CA GLU A 245 10.04 -3.08 -6.40
C GLU A 245 11.27 -2.16 -6.32
N LEU A 246 12.19 -2.46 -5.38
CA LEU A 246 13.39 -1.65 -5.17
C LEU A 246 14.32 -1.67 -6.39
N VAL A 247 14.55 -2.84 -6.99
CA VAL A 247 15.33 -2.98 -8.23
C VAL A 247 14.60 -2.28 -9.37
N GLY A 248 13.29 -2.42 -9.48
CA GLY A 248 12.47 -1.73 -10.46
C GLY A 248 12.64 -0.21 -10.38
N PHE A 249 12.51 0.39 -9.21
CA PHE A 249 12.74 1.83 -9.00
C PHE A 249 14.19 2.24 -9.29
N ALA A 250 15.16 1.41 -8.94
CA ALA A 250 16.56 1.69 -9.28
C ALA A 250 16.78 1.72 -10.80
N LYS A 251 16.23 0.77 -11.55
CA LYS A 251 16.38 0.69 -13.01
C LYS A 251 15.64 1.80 -13.76
N THR A 252 14.59 2.35 -13.19
CA THR A 252 13.95 3.56 -13.74
C THR A 252 14.69 4.85 -13.38
N GLY A 253 15.72 4.79 -12.54
CA GLY A 253 16.46 5.96 -12.05
C GLY A 253 15.68 6.81 -11.04
N ALA A 254 14.67 6.24 -10.40
CA ALA A 254 13.75 6.96 -9.52
C ALA A 254 14.25 7.12 -8.08
N LEU A 255 15.21 6.30 -7.63
CA LEU A 255 15.71 6.35 -6.27
C LEU A 255 16.73 7.49 -6.05
N ALA A 256 16.61 8.18 -4.93
CA ALA A 256 17.61 9.13 -4.46
C ALA A 256 18.87 8.42 -3.95
N THR A 257 20.02 9.10 -4.02
CA THR A 257 21.30 8.55 -3.57
C THR A 257 21.73 9.05 -2.20
N ASP A 258 21.47 10.31 -1.92
CA ASP A 258 22.01 11.02 -0.75
C ASP A 258 20.87 11.64 0.11
N GLU A 259 20.02 12.43 -0.52
CA GLU A 259 18.94 13.15 0.15
C GLU A 259 17.72 13.25 -0.74
N MET A 260 16.55 12.99 -0.17
CA MET A 260 15.27 13.23 -0.84
C MET A 260 14.92 14.72 -0.75
N ARG A 261 14.86 15.40 -1.88
CA ARG A 261 14.53 16.83 -2.02
C ARG A 261 13.25 17.00 -2.78
N VAL A 262 12.16 17.27 -2.05
CA VAL A 262 10.82 17.43 -2.64
C VAL A 262 10.67 18.84 -3.18
N TYR A 263 10.22 18.99 -4.43
CA TYR A 263 10.04 20.27 -5.14
C TYR A 263 11.30 21.15 -5.23
N ASP A 264 12.49 20.59 -5.09
CA ASP A 264 13.77 21.28 -5.22
C ASP A 264 14.34 21.03 -6.63
N ALA A 265 14.97 22.06 -7.22
CA ALA A 265 15.64 21.95 -8.54
C ALA A 265 16.79 20.90 -8.55
N ARG A 266 17.32 20.54 -7.38
CA ARG A 266 18.35 19.53 -7.19
C ARG A 266 17.80 18.15 -6.86
N SER A 267 16.48 17.95 -7.01
CA SER A 267 15.87 16.64 -6.78
C SER A 267 16.50 15.58 -7.68
N ASN A 268 16.90 14.46 -7.09
CA ASN A 268 17.56 13.34 -7.76
C ASN A 268 16.84 12.00 -7.55
N GLY A 269 15.60 12.04 -7.06
CA GLY A 269 14.78 10.85 -6.81
C GLY A 269 14.12 10.87 -5.42
N PHE A 270 13.61 9.72 -5.01
CA PHE A 270 12.98 9.53 -3.71
C PHE A 270 13.54 8.34 -2.94
N PHE A 271 13.30 8.29 -1.64
CA PHE A 271 13.44 7.09 -0.83
C PHE A 271 12.07 6.46 -0.64
N PRO A 272 11.91 5.15 -0.88
CA PRO A 272 10.63 4.47 -0.71
C PRO A 272 10.27 4.31 0.77
N GLY A 273 8.97 4.16 1.04
CA GLY A 273 8.47 3.97 2.39
C GLY A 273 7.23 3.11 2.43
N GLU A 274 6.99 2.49 3.57
CA GLU A 274 5.80 1.71 3.88
C GLU A 274 4.75 2.59 4.56
N GLY A 275 3.50 2.16 4.53
CA GLY A 275 2.47 2.86 5.26
C GLY A 275 1.06 2.35 5.04
N CYS A 276 0.19 2.78 5.94
CA CYS A 276 -1.24 2.66 5.81
C CYS A 276 -1.91 3.91 6.34
N GLY A 277 -2.90 4.42 5.62
CA GLY A 277 -3.70 5.56 6.06
C GLY A 277 -5.09 5.52 5.48
N PHE A 278 -6.08 5.85 6.33
CA PHE A 278 -7.48 5.95 5.95
C PHE A 278 -8.10 7.25 6.42
N VAL A 279 -9.04 7.72 5.62
CA VAL A 279 -10.01 8.76 5.98
C VAL A 279 -11.42 8.19 5.88
N LEU A 280 -12.27 8.58 6.81
CA LEU A 280 -13.68 8.28 6.76
C LEU A 280 -14.44 9.50 6.24
N LEU A 281 -15.25 9.29 5.21
CA LEU A 281 -15.88 10.32 4.40
C LEU A 281 -17.41 10.24 4.49
N MET A 282 -18.05 11.40 4.56
CA MET A 282 -19.50 11.59 4.47
C MET A 282 -19.81 12.82 3.64
N ARG A 283 -21.05 12.93 3.11
CA ARG A 283 -21.51 14.23 2.58
C ARG A 283 -21.47 15.28 3.70
N GLU A 284 -20.96 16.47 3.42
CA GLU A 284 -20.83 17.55 4.41
C GLU A 284 -22.15 17.86 5.13
N LYS A 285 -23.26 17.93 4.39
CA LYS A 285 -24.60 18.18 4.95
C LYS A 285 -25.04 17.10 5.95
N ASP A 286 -24.71 15.83 5.68
CA ASP A 286 -25.08 14.72 6.54
C ASP A 286 -24.21 14.70 7.80
N ALA A 287 -22.91 14.97 7.67
CA ALA A 287 -21.99 15.11 8.80
C ALA A 287 -22.42 16.25 9.74
N LEU A 288 -22.82 17.40 9.20
CA LEU A 288 -23.34 18.53 9.98
C LEU A 288 -24.66 18.18 10.66
N ARG A 289 -25.60 17.54 9.96
CA ARG A 289 -26.88 17.10 10.52
C ARG A 289 -26.69 16.14 11.70
N GLU A 290 -25.71 15.25 11.61
CA GLU A 290 -25.40 14.26 12.64
C GLU A 290 -24.47 14.79 13.75
N GLY A 291 -24.03 16.05 13.67
CA GLY A 291 -23.13 16.66 14.65
C GLY A 291 -21.75 15.98 14.69
N ARG A 292 -21.29 15.43 13.55
CA ARG A 292 -20.00 14.78 13.45
C ARG A 292 -18.84 15.79 13.52
N LYS A 293 -17.74 15.37 14.11
CA LYS A 293 -16.48 16.11 13.99
C LYS A 293 -16.06 16.16 12.53
N ILE A 294 -15.69 17.33 12.02
CA ILE A 294 -15.22 17.53 10.67
C ILE A 294 -13.78 18.03 10.74
N TYR A 295 -12.84 17.26 10.20
CA TYR A 295 -11.43 17.64 10.14
C TYR A 295 -11.12 18.55 8.96
N ALA A 296 -11.73 18.23 7.81
CA ALA A 296 -11.57 18.96 6.57
C ALA A 296 -12.76 18.72 5.64
N VAL A 297 -12.88 19.54 4.61
CA VAL A 297 -13.94 19.40 3.59
C VAL A 297 -13.29 19.35 2.22
N ILE A 298 -13.54 18.27 1.46
CA ILE A 298 -13.12 18.11 0.07
C ILE A 298 -14.17 18.80 -0.80
N LYS A 299 -13.78 19.88 -1.48
CA LYS A 299 -14.65 20.66 -2.36
C LYS A 299 -14.64 20.14 -3.80
N GLY A 300 -13.54 19.53 -4.24
CA GLY A 300 -13.44 18.99 -5.60
C GLY A 300 -12.29 18.01 -5.75
N TRP A 301 -12.38 17.19 -6.77
CA TRP A 301 -11.34 16.24 -7.17
C TRP A 301 -11.29 16.08 -8.66
N GLY A 302 -10.12 15.72 -9.17
CA GLY A 302 -9.90 15.52 -10.60
C GLY A 302 -8.94 14.35 -10.83
N ILE A 303 -9.23 13.56 -11.84
CA ILE A 303 -8.44 12.41 -12.27
C ILE A 303 -8.05 12.63 -13.72
N SER A 304 -6.82 12.31 -14.11
CA SER A 304 -6.35 12.33 -15.50
C SER A 304 -5.37 11.18 -15.74
N SER A 305 -5.03 10.97 -16.99
CA SER A 305 -3.87 10.18 -17.40
C SER A 305 -3.04 10.99 -18.38
N ASP A 306 -1.75 10.63 -18.54
CA ASP A 306 -0.81 11.36 -19.38
C ASP A 306 -0.95 11.05 -20.88
N GLY A 307 -1.85 10.13 -21.25
CA GLY A 307 -2.15 9.81 -22.65
C GLY A 307 -0.99 9.10 -23.36
N SER A 308 -0.55 9.63 -24.49
CA SER A 308 0.42 8.99 -25.38
C SER A 308 1.89 9.18 -25.00
N GLY A 309 2.18 9.68 -23.79
CA GLY A 309 3.54 9.81 -23.25
C GLY A 309 4.18 8.47 -22.89
N GLY A 310 5.37 8.52 -22.33
CA GLY A 310 5.99 7.31 -21.74
C GLY A 310 5.19 6.81 -20.54
N ILE A 311 5.03 5.49 -20.40
CA ILE A 311 4.18 4.88 -19.37
C ILE A 311 4.58 5.24 -17.93
N THR A 312 5.85 5.57 -17.70
CA THR A 312 6.40 5.90 -16.37
C THR A 312 6.73 7.39 -16.19
N ARG A 313 6.48 8.21 -17.22
CA ARG A 313 6.84 9.64 -17.20
C ARG A 313 5.60 10.51 -17.09
N PRO A 314 5.45 11.29 -15.98
CA PRO A 314 4.36 12.25 -15.86
C PRO A 314 4.53 13.41 -16.85
N THR A 315 3.41 14.00 -17.28
CA THR A 315 3.38 15.18 -18.14
C THR A 315 2.77 16.38 -17.41
N VAL A 316 3.20 17.59 -17.81
CA VAL A 316 2.62 18.83 -17.29
C VAL A 316 1.13 18.92 -17.66
N GLU A 317 0.79 18.54 -18.87
CA GLU A 317 -0.57 18.58 -19.41
C GLU A 317 -1.50 17.65 -18.62
N GLY A 318 -1.02 16.42 -18.28
CA GLY A 318 -1.78 15.49 -17.47
C GLY A 318 -2.06 16.03 -16.07
N GLN A 319 -1.06 16.59 -15.40
CA GLN A 319 -1.22 17.20 -14.06
C GLN A 319 -2.14 18.41 -14.11
N MET A 320 -1.97 19.32 -15.08
CA MET A 320 -2.85 20.47 -15.29
C MET A 320 -4.30 20.04 -15.49
N LEU A 321 -4.55 18.99 -16.27
CA LEU A 321 -5.89 18.49 -16.51
C LEU A 321 -6.57 17.99 -15.24
N ALA A 322 -5.85 17.27 -14.38
CA ALA A 322 -6.36 16.82 -13.08
C ALA A 322 -6.74 18.02 -12.20
N MET A 323 -5.86 19.01 -12.08
CA MET A 323 -6.12 20.23 -11.32
C MET A 323 -7.32 21.02 -11.87
N GLN A 324 -7.39 21.24 -13.18
CA GLN A 324 -8.51 21.94 -13.83
C GLN A 324 -9.84 21.23 -13.57
N ARG A 325 -9.86 19.90 -13.60
CA ARG A 325 -11.06 19.11 -13.27
C ARG A 325 -11.47 19.28 -11.82
N ALA A 326 -10.50 19.31 -10.88
CA ALA A 326 -10.75 19.53 -9.46
C ALA A 326 -11.33 20.92 -9.21
N TYR A 327 -10.71 21.98 -9.72
CA TYR A 327 -11.20 23.36 -9.57
C TYR A 327 -12.56 23.58 -10.21
N ARG A 328 -12.78 23.04 -11.41
CA ARG A 328 -14.10 23.10 -12.09
C ARG A 328 -15.19 22.43 -11.25
N ARG A 329 -14.89 21.25 -10.68
CA ARG A 329 -15.83 20.54 -9.82
C ARG A 329 -16.12 21.31 -8.54
N ALA A 330 -15.10 21.90 -7.92
CA ALA A 330 -15.22 22.72 -6.73
C ALA A 330 -15.98 24.04 -6.96
N GLY A 331 -15.99 24.53 -8.21
CA GLY A 331 -16.49 25.88 -8.53
C GLY A 331 -15.64 26.98 -7.88
N ILE A 332 -14.34 26.73 -7.70
CA ILE A 332 -13.37 27.64 -7.03
C ILE A 332 -12.42 28.19 -8.07
N ASP A 333 -12.14 29.50 -7.97
CA ASP A 333 -11.09 30.15 -8.74
C ASP A 333 -9.72 29.74 -8.20
N PRO A 334 -8.80 29.22 -9.02
CA PRO A 334 -7.44 28.89 -8.60
C PRO A 334 -6.70 30.04 -7.90
N GLU A 335 -6.97 31.30 -8.30
CA GLU A 335 -6.35 32.48 -7.68
C GLU A 335 -6.78 32.71 -6.22
N SER A 336 -7.89 32.10 -5.79
CA SER A 336 -8.40 32.18 -4.40
C SER A 336 -7.75 31.22 -3.44
N ILE A 337 -6.84 30.33 -3.90
CA ILE A 337 -6.20 29.33 -3.06
C ILE A 337 -5.14 30.00 -2.18
N ALA A 338 -5.32 29.89 -0.87
CA ALA A 338 -4.41 30.51 0.10
C ALA A 338 -3.11 29.72 0.30
N TYR A 339 -3.12 28.41 0.04
CA TYR A 339 -1.97 27.53 0.20
C TYR A 339 -1.97 26.44 -0.88
N PHE A 340 -0.79 26.26 -1.51
CA PHE A 340 -0.56 25.26 -2.55
C PHE A 340 0.62 24.36 -2.19
#